data_e7d866675d3dd9bb567903e49efc1c05
#
_entry.id   e7d866675d3dd9bb567903e49efc1c05
#
_cell.length_a   1.000
_cell.length_b   1.000
_cell.length_c   1.000
_cell.angle_alpha   90.00
_cell.angle_beta   90.00
_cell.angle_gamma   90.00
#
_symmetry.space_group_name_H-M   'P 1'
#
loop_
_entity.id
_entity.type
_entity.pdbx_description
1 polymer ?
#
loop_
_entity_poly.entity_id
_entity_poly.type
_entity_poly.pdbx_seq_one_letter_code
_entity_poly.pdbx_strand_id
1 'polypeptide(L)'
;MNPNNNRKLLFEQVGVFGVADKANSFVKELSGGQRQRLFIVLALIPNPQVVFLDELTTGLDARARREVWKLLARLKAEGLTILLTSHFMDEVENLCDEICILKHGKAVFYGTVAEAIKQSPCDKFEDAYLWFTDEEGIDDESI
;
A
#
# COMPACT_ATOMS: atom_id res chain seq x y z
N MET A 1 -17.82 -20.92 -13.37
CA MET A 1 -17.88 -19.44 -13.27
C MET A 1 -18.22 -18.86 -14.63
N ASN A 2 -19.23 -18.00 -14.71
CA ASN A 2 -19.75 -17.47 -15.98
C ASN A 2 -18.84 -16.31 -16.45
N PRO A 3 -18.18 -16.39 -17.62
CA PRO A 3 -17.26 -15.33 -18.11
C PRO A 3 -17.94 -13.96 -18.30
N ASN A 4 -19.26 -13.93 -18.48
CA ASN A 4 -20.01 -12.69 -18.59
C ASN A 4 -20.14 -11.92 -17.25
N ASN A 5 -20.10 -12.62 -16.11
CA ASN A 5 -20.20 -12.00 -14.81
C ASN A 5 -18.89 -11.26 -14.44
N ASN A 6 -17.75 -11.82 -14.83
CA ASN A 6 -16.45 -11.20 -14.60
C ASN A 6 -16.24 -9.93 -15.43
N ARG A 7 -16.75 -9.89 -16.67
CA ARG A 7 -16.70 -8.68 -17.50
C ARG A 7 -17.54 -7.55 -16.91
N LYS A 8 -18.74 -7.83 -16.43
CA LYS A 8 -19.62 -6.82 -15.82
C LYS A 8 -18.99 -6.27 -14.54
N LEU A 9 -18.45 -7.15 -13.68
CA LEU A 9 -17.74 -6.76 -12.47
C LEU A 9 -16.51 -5.89 -12.77
N LEU A 10 -15.76 -6.24 -13.82
CA LEU A 10 -14.61 -5.46 -14.28
C LEU A 10 -15.02 -4.05 -14.72
N PHE A 11 -16.07 -3.92 -15.53
CA PHE A 11 -16.54 -2.61 -16.00
C PHE A 11 -17.08 -1.75 -14.86
N GLU A 12 -17.80 -2.34 -13.91
CA GLU A 12 -18.27 -1.65 -12.71
C GLU A 12 -17.07 -1.17 -11.86
N GLN A 13 -16.07 -2.01 -11.66
CA GLN A 13 -14.86 -1.63 -10.94
C GLN A 13 -14.06 -0.56 -11.67
N VAL A 14 -13.82 -0.71 -12.98
CA VAL A 14 -13.13 0.29 -13.80
C VAL A 14 -13.81 1.65 -13.70
N GLY A 15 -15.14 1.70 -13.64
CA GLY A 15 -15.92 2.93 -13.41
C GLY A 15 -15.66 3.54 -12.03
N VAL A 16 -15.71 2.71 -10.99
CA VAL A 16 -15.46 3.12 -9.59
C VAL A 16 -14.04 3.66 -9.39
N PHE A 17 -13.06 3.11 -10.11
CA PHE A 17 -11.65 3.50 -10.03
C PHE A 17 -11.27 4.71 -10.90
N GLY A 18 -12.24 5.32 -11.63
CA GLY A 18 -12.03 6.52 -12.41
C GLY A 18 -11.09 6.34 -13.60
N VAL A 19 -11.10 5.15 -14.21
CA VAL A 19 -10.34 4.85 -15.44
C VAL A 19 -11.23 4.38 -16.60
N ALA A 20 -12.56 4.48 -16.44
CA ALA A 20 -13.52 4.04 -17.45
C ALA A 20 -13.42 4.84 -18.76
N ASP A 21 -13.13 6.14 -18.67
CA ASP A 21 -12.91 7.03 -19.80
C ASP A 21 -11.67 6.67 -20.62
N LYS A 22 -10.79 5.84 -20.06
CA LYS A 22 -9.54 5.36 -20.66
C LYS A 22 -9.62 3.92 -21.20
N ALA A 23 -10.82 3.33 -21.24
CA ALA A 23 -10.99 1.93 -21.65
C ALA A 23 -10.45 1.63 -23.07
N ASN A 24 -10.39 2.63 -23.95
CA ASN A 24 -9.86 2.52 -25.32
C ASN A 24 -8.44 3.12 -25.48
N SER A 25 -7.80 3.54 -24.37
CA SER A 25 -6.45 4.08 -24.39
C SER A 25 -5.41 2.99 -24.24
N PHE A 26 -4.25 3.18 -24.84
CA PHE A 26 -3.11 2.30 -24.55
C PHE A 26 -2.58 2.57 -23.14
N VAL A 27 -2.08 1.55 -22.46
CA VAL A 27 -1.52 1.66 -21.09
C VAL A 27 -0.41 2.71 -21.00
N LYS A 28 0.38 2.89 -22.05
CA LYS A 28 1.43 3.91 -22.15
C LYS A 28 0.92 5.36 -22.13
N GLU A 29 -0.37 5.57 -22.47
CA GLU A 29 -1.02 6.89 -22.52
C GLU A 29 -1.64 7.27 -21.17
N LEU A 30 -1.69 6.32 -20.22
CA LEU A 30 -2.20 6.56 -18.88
C LEU A 30 -1.20 7.36 -18.05
N SER A 31 -1.72 8.28 -17.21
CA SER A 31 -0.91 8.89 -16.16
C SER A 31 -0.42 7.81 -15.17
N GLY A 32 0.60 8.13 -14.37
CA GLY A 32 1.10 7.21 -13.34
C GLY A 32 -0.01 6.73 -12.41
N GLY A 33 -0.82 7.65 -11.88
CA GLY A 33 -1.94 7.31 -10.99
C GLY A 33 -3.05 6.50 -11.68
N GLN A 34 -3.36 6.78 -12.95
CA GLN A 34 -4.31 5.98 -13.73
C GLN A 34 -3.79 4.56 -13.95
N ARG A 35 -2.50 4.40 -14.22
CA ARG A 35 -1.84 3.10 -14.40
C ARG A 35 -1.87 2.30 -13.11
N GLN A 36 -1.57 2.92 -11.97
CA GLN A 36 -1.62 2.24 -10.66
C GLN A 36 -3.04 1.78 -10.32
N ARG A 37 -4.05 2.63 -10.54
CA ARG A 37 -5.46 2.24 -10.37
C ARG A 37 -5.85 1.08 -11.28
N LEU A 38 -5.38 1.07 -12.53
CA LEU A 38 -5.60 -0.07 -13.43
C LEU A 38 -4.99 -1.36 -12.89
N PHE A 39 -3.78 -1.31 -12.35
CA PHE A 39 -3.13 -2.49 -11.75
C PHE A 39 -3.90 -3.02 -10.55
N ILE A 40 -4.44 -2.14 -9.69
CA ILE A 40 -5.31 -2.54 -8.59
C ILE A 40 -6.56 -3.26 -9.14
N VAL A 41 -7.21 -2.67 -10.14
CA VAL A 41 -8.38 -3.29 -10.79
C VAL A 41 -8.06 -4.69 -11.32
N LEU A 42 -6.93 -4.84 -12.01
CA LEU A 42 -6.48 -6.13 -12.54
C LEU A 42 -6.24 -7.16 -11.43
N ALA A 43 -5.66 -6.75 -10.31
CA ALA A 43 -5.45 -7.61 -9.16
C ALA A 43 -6.77 -8.06 -8.49
N LEU A 44 -7.84 -7.27 -8.62
CA LEU A 44 -9.16 -7.55 -8.03
C LEU A 44 -10.06 -8.42 -8.92
N ILE A 45 -9.74 -8.61 -10.21
CA ILE A 45 -10.55 -9.42 -11.14
C ILE A 45 -10.85 -10.83 -10.61
N PRO A 46 -9.87 -11.55 -9.99
CA PRO A 46 -10.13 -12.88 -9.45
C PRO A 46 -10.99 -12.89 -8.18
N ASN A 47 -11.43 -11.72 -7.69
CA ASN A 47 -12.11 -11.55 -6.41
C ASN A 47 -11.31 -12.14 -5.23
N PRO A 48 -10.08 -11.69 -5.01
CA PRO A 48 -9.19 -12.23 -3.99
C PRO A 48 -9.64 -11.81 -2.59
N GLN A 49 -9.26 -12.59 -1.58
CA GLN A 49 -9.39 -12.21 -0.17
C GLN A 49 -8.15 -11.43 0.32
N VAL A 50 -7.02 -11.62 -0.34
CA VAL A 50 -5.74 -10.97 -0.01
C VAL A 50 -5.09 -10.46 -1.29
N VAL A 51 -4.54 -9.25 -1.26
CA VAL A 51 -3.70 -8.69 -2.33
C VAL A 51 -2.36 -8.24 -1.78
N PHE A 52 -1.34 -8.36 -2.62
CA PHE A 52 0.01 -7.91 -2.33
C PHE A 52 0.32 -6.71 -3.23
N LEU A 53 0.67 -5.58 -2.62
CA LEU A 53 0.97 -4.34 -3.32
C LEU A 53 2.40 -3.91 -2.96
N ASP A 54 3.28 -3.93 -3.96
CA ASP A 54 4.69 -3.60 -3.79
C ASP A 54 4.95 -2.18 -4.29
N GLU A 55 5.32 -1.28 -3.36
CA GLU A 55 5.66 0.13 -3.63
C GLU A 55 4.67 0.85 -4.58
N LEU A 56 3.38 0.62 -4.38
CA LEU A 56 2.33 0.99 -5.33
C LEU A 56 2.28 2.48 -5.66
N THR A 57 2.66 3.35 -4.72
CA THR A 57 2.55 4.81 -4.89
C THR A 57 3.87 5.49 -5.26
N THR A 58 4.93 4.71 -5.46
CA THR A 58 6.23 5.23 -5.90
C THR A 58 6.12 5.94 -7.25
N GLY A 59 6.67 7.14 -7.32
CA GLY A 59 6.63 7.97 -8.53
C GLY A 59 5.31 8.71 -8.78
N LEU A 60 4.33 8.60 -7.88
CA LEU A 60 3.10 9.39 -7.93
C LEU A 60 3.28 10.75 -7.25
N ASP A 61 2.65 11.78 -7.82
CA ASP A 61 2.50 13.06 -7.14
C ASP A 61 1.57 12.93 -5.91
N ALA A 62 1.60 13.93 -5.02
CA ALA A 62 0.84 13.92 -3.77
C ALA A 62 -0.68 13.75 -3.97
N ARG A 63 -1.24 14.29 -5.06
CA ARG A 63 -2.66 14.17 -5.36
C ARG A 63 -3.01 12.75 -5.80
N ALA A 64 -2.27 12.20 -6.76
CA ALA A 64 -2.47 10.85 -7.26
C ALA A 64 -2.29 9.81 -6.13
N ARG A 65 -1.29 10.01 -5.25
CA ARG A 65 -1.06 9.16 -4.07
C ARG A 65 -2.28 9.15 -3.14
N ARG A 66 -2.82 10.32 -2.79
CA ARG A 66 -4.02 10.41 -1.93
C ARG A 66 -5.25 9.76 -2.56
N GLU A 67 -5.40 9.81 -3.87
CA GLU A 67 -6.49 9.13 -4.58
C GLU A 67 -6.35 7.60 -4.48
N VAL A 68 -5.14 7.07 -4.62
CA VAL A 68 -4.85 5.64 -4.42
C VAL A 68 -5.11 5.24 -2.95
N TRP A 69 -4.68 6.05 -1.97
CA TRP A 69 -4.94 5.77 -0.56
C TRP A 69 -6.42 5.67 -0.22
N LYS A 70 -7.23 6.61 -0.73
CA LYS A 70 -8.69 6.57 -0.53
C LYS A 70 -9.30 5.29 -1.10
N LEU A 71 -8.76 4.85 -2.24
CA LEU A 71 -9.19 3.61 -2.87
C LEU A 71 -8.84 2.39 -2.01
N LEU A 72 -7.60 2.29 -1.55
CA LEU A 72 -7.15 1.18 -0.69
C LEU A 72 -7.92 1.15 0.64
N ALA A 73 -8.14 2.31 1.26
CA ALA A 73 -8.93 2.41 2.49
C ALA A 73 -10.38 1.92 2.29
N ARG A 74 -10.99 2.23 1.14
CA ARG A 74 -12.32 1.72 0.79
C ARG A 74 -12.32 0.20 0.62
N LEU A 75 -11.38 -0.35 -0.13
CA LEU A 75 -11.26 -1.80 -0.35
C LEU A 75 -11.04 -2.55 0.97
N LYS A 76 -10.23 -1.99 1.86
CA LYS A 76 -10.03 -2.52 3.22
C LYS A 76 -11.35 -2.51 4.02
N ALA A 77 -12.11 -1.43 3.97
CA ALA A 77 -13.42 -1.34 4.62
C ALA A 77 -14.45 -2.33 4.05
N GLU A 78 -14.31 -2.74 2.78
CA GLU A 78 -15.10 -3.78 2.12
C GLU A 78 -14.63 -5.21 2.47
N GLY A 79 -13.60 -5.36 3.31
CA GLY A 79 -13.11 -6.65 3.83
C GLY A 79 -11.93 -7.24 3.07
N LEU A 80 -11.31 -6.50 2.15
CA LEU A 80 -10.10 -6.95 1.48
C LEU A 80 -8.90 -6.85 2.42
N THR A 81 -8.15 -7.93 2.57
CA THR A 81 -6.86 -7.91 3.25
C THR A 81 -5.78 -7.43 2.27
N ILE A 82 -5.02 -6.42 2.68
CA ILE A 82 -3.97 -5.81 1.86
C ILE A 82 -2.63 -5.94 2.58
N LEU A 83 -1.66 -6.58 1.94
CA LEU A 83 -0.27 -6.53 2.34
C LEU A 83 0.45 -5.53 1.43
N LEU A 84 0.93 -4.46 2.03
CA LEU A 84 1.57 -3.34 1.35
C LEU A 84 3.04 -3.26 1.74
N THR A 85 3.93 -3.11 0.75
CA THR A 85 5.30 -2.64 1.02
C THR A 85 5.40 -1.15 0.66
N SER A 86 6.00 -0.36 1.50
CA SER A 86 6.20 1.06 1.28
C SER A 86 7.44 1.57 2.01
N HIS A 87 8.08 2.58 1.45
CA HIS A 87 9.11 3.39 2.11
C HIS A 87 8.59 4.80 2.46
N PHE A 88 7.30 5.06 2.28
CA PHE A 88 6.65 6.32 2.66
C PHE A 88 5.97 6.16 4.02
N MET A 89 6.50 6.80 5.05
CA MET A 89 5.98 6.67 6.41
C MET A 89 4.57 7.24 6.56
N ASP A 90 4.26 8.31 5.85
CA ASP A 90 2.90 8.89 5.78
C ASP A 90 1.87 7.92 5.16
N GLU A 91 2.27 7.09 4.20
CA GLU A 91 1.42 6.04 3.64
C GLU A 91 1.12 4.96 4.68
N VAL A 92 2.17 4.52 5.38
CA VAL A 92 2.07 3.49 6.43
C VAL A 92 1.14 3.97 7.56
N GLU A 93 1.34 5.20 8.06
CA GLU A 93 0.49 5.79 9.12
C GLU A 93 -0.98 5.89 8.73
N ASN A 94 -1.27 6.18 7.44
CA ASN A 94 -2.64 6.39 6.99
C ASN A 94 -3.38 5.10 6.61
N LEU A 95 -2.67 4.04 6.21
CA LEU A 95 -3.30 2.85 5.62
C LEU A 95 -3.17 1.58 6.46
N CYS A 96 -2.08 1.43 7.22
CA CYS A 96 -1.77 0.17 7.87
C CYS A 96 -2.39 0.08 9.26
N ASP A 97 -2.99 -1.08 9.57
CA ASP A 97 -3.44 -1.42 10.93
C ASP A 97 -2.29 -2.00 11.74
N GLU A 98 -1.47 -2.83 11.10
CA GLU A 98 -0.27 -3.43 11.66
C GLU A 98 0.90 -3.26 10.68
N ILE A 99 2.10 -3.15 11.21
CA ILE A 99 3.33 -2.96 10.46
C ILE A 99 4.39 -3.98 10.86
N CYS A 100 5.26 -4.29 9.91
CA CYS A 100 6.49 -5.03 10.16
C CYS A 100 7.66 -4.22 9.61
N ILE A 101 8.58 -3.79 10.47
CA ILE A 101 9.80 -3.09 10.06
C ILE A 101 10.87 -4.15 9.79
N LEU A 102 11.45 -4.09 8.59
CA LEU A 102 12.50 -4.99 8.15
C LEU A 102 13.84 -4.26 8.09
N LYS A 103 14.90 -4.86 8.67
CA LYS A 103 16.29 -4.43 8.57
C LYS A 103 17.14 -5.62 8.13
N HIS A 104 17.88 -5.48 7.02
CA HIS A 104 18.74 -6.54 6.47
C HIS A 104 18.03 -7.91 6.34
N GLY A 105 16.76 -7.92 5.94
CA GLY A 105 15.96 -9.13 5.75
C GLY A 105 15.43 -9.76 7.05
N LYS A 106 15.61 -9.11 8.19
CA LYS A 106 15.07 -9.53 9.49
C LYS A 106 13.99 -8.57 9.96
N ALA A 107 12.93 -9.10 10.57
CA ALA A 107 11.94 -8.29 11.25
C ALA A 107 12.54 -7.76 12.56
N VAL A 108 12.61 -6.43 12.67
CA VAL A 108 13.11 -5.73 13.88
C VAL A 108 11.98 -5.19 14.73
N PHE A 109 10.78 -5.04 14.15
CA PHE A 109 9.57 -4.65 14.85
C PHE A 109 8.35 -5.27 14.17
N TYR A 110 7.33 -5.63 14.98
CA TYR A 110 5.98 -5.99 14.53
C TYR A 110 4.96 -5.45 15.52
N GLY A 111 3.92 -4.79 15.02
CA GLY A 111 2.84 -4.21 15.81
C GLY A 111 2.18 -3.03 15.10
N THR A 112 1.57 -2.12 15.84
CA THR A 112 0.96 -0.90 15.30
C THR A 112 1.97 0.25 15.22
N VAL A 113 1.66 1.28 14.43
CA VAL A 113 2.47 2.51 14.38
C VAL A 113 2.61 3.15 15.76
N ALA A 114 1.52 3.18 16.54
CA ALA A 114 1.53 3.73 17.90
C ALA A 114 2.46 2.97 18.85
N GLU A 115 2.51 1.65 18.72
CA GLU A 115 3.43 0.81 19.49
C GLU A 115 4.89 1.01 19.07
N ALA A 116 5.16 1.21 17.78
CA ALA A 116 6.50 1.53 17.30
C ALA A 116 7.02 2.85 17.90
N ILE A 117 6.19 3.91 17.85
CA ILE A 117 6.51 5.19 18.49
C ILE A 117 6.76 5.01 19.98
N LYS A 118 5.89 4.29 20.68
CA LYS A 118 6.01 4.06 22.13
C LYS A 118 7.26 3.29 22.54
N GLN A 119 7.75 2.38 21.68
CA GLN A 119 8.96 1.58 21.96
C GLN A 119 10.25 2.32 21.61
N SER A 120 10.18 3.37 20.81
CA SER A 120 11.31 4.24 20.48
C SER A 120 11.36 5.46 21.41
N PRO A 121 12.48 6.20 21.48
CA PRO A 121 12.57 7.48 22.17
C PRO A 121 11.97 8.64 21.35
N CYS A 122 11.21 8.38 20.30
CA CYS A 122 10.78 9.35 19.31
C CYS A 122 9.30 9.68 19.47
N ASP A 123 8.89 10.89 19.02
CA ASP A 123 7.49 11.35 19.04
C ASP A 123 6.78 11.12 17.71
N LYS A 124 7.53 10.83 16.62
CA LYS A 124 7.00 10.62 15.26
C LYS A 124 7.40 9.27 14.73
N PHE A 125 6.53 8.70 13.88
CA PHE A 125 6.78 7.39 13.30
C PHE A 125 7.99 7.36 12.35
N GLU A 126 8.22 8.42 11.58
CA GLU A 126 9.39 8.51 10.69
C GLU A 126 10.70 8.41 11.48
N ASP A 127 10.80 9.13 12.61
CA ASP A 127 11.96 9.09 13.49
C ASP A 127 12.06 7.72 14.19
N ALA A 128 10.95 7.14 14.61
CA ALA A 128 10.90 5.80 15.19
C ALA A 128 11.35 4.73 14.18
N TYR A 129 10.94 4.83 12.92
CA TYR A 129 11.39 3.94 11.85
C TYR A 129 12.90 4.04 11.65
N LEU A 130 13.47 5.26 11.61
CA LEU A 130 14.90 5.47 11.50
C LEU A 130 15.62 4.86 12.72
N TRP A 131 15.11 5.07 13.92
CA TRP A 131 15.68 4.48 15.15
C TRP A 131 15.73 2.94 15.09
N PHE A 132 14.68 2.26 14.57
CA PHE A 132 14.69 0.80 14.40
C PHE A 132 15.64 0.33 13.28
N THR A 133 15.93 1.20 12.32
CA THR A 133 16.71 0.86 11.13
C THR A 133 18.13 1.45 11.13
N ASP A 134 18.47 2.39 12.02
CA ASP A 134 19.80 2.98 12.13
C ASP A 134 20.85 1.96 12.60
N GLU A 135 22.03 2.04 11.99
CA GLU A 135 23.15 1.16 12.30
C GLU A 135 23.91 1.60 13.57
N GLU A 136 23.73 2.85 14.01
CA GLU A 136 24.47 3.43 15.15
C GLU A 136 23.85 3.16 16.53
N GLY A 137 22.67 2.53 16.61
CA GLY A 137 21.92 2.37 17.87
C GLY A 137 21.98 1.01 18.55
N ILE A 138 22.62 0.02 17.99
CA ILE A 138 22.81 -1.30 18.62
C ILE A 138 24.30 -1.65 18.55
N ASP A 139 25.05 -1.13 19.50
CA ASP A 139 26.37 -1.68 19.84
C ASP A 139 26.17 -3.15 20.25
N ASP A 140 26.78 -4.00 19.46
CA ASP A 140 26.85 -5.45 19.63
C ASP A 140 27.78 -5.78 20.83
N GLU A 141 27.36 -5.35 22.04
CA GLU A 141 27.98 -5.77 23.30
C GLU A 141 27.09 -6.75 24.02
N SER A 142 27.05 -7.98 23.52
CA SER A 142 26.77 -9.17 24.34
C SER A 142 27.16 -10.43 23.58
N ILE A 143 28.41 -10.75 23.57
CA ILE A 143 28.87 -12.14 23.47
C ILE A 143 29.38 -12.55 24.84
#